data_c33eaa58b307173a5d12b70a15a4d7d6
#
_entry.id   c33eaa58b307173a5d12b70a15a4d7d6
#
_cell.length_a   1.000
_cell.length_b   1.000
_cell.length_c   1.000
_cell.angle_alpha   90.00
_cell.angle_beta   90.00
_cell.angle_gamma   90.00
#
_symmetry.space_group_name_H-M   'P 1'
#
loop_
_entity.id
_entity.type
_entity.pdbx_description
1 polymer ?
#
loop_
_entity_poly.entity_id
_entity_poly.type
_entity_poly.pdbx_seq_one_letter_code
_entity_poly.pdbx_strand_id
1 'polypeptide(L)'
;MTEDTTTSTSPSTTAGALLRQYRESQGFKLDVLAQALRVSPSKLEALENDRLEALPDAMFARALTLAVCRQLKVDAAPVLALLPG
;
A
#
# COMPACT_ATOMS: atom_id res chain seq x y z
N MET A 1 -12.85 -10.87 -24.43
CA MET A 1 -12.80 -10.68 -23.80
C MET A 1 -12.66 -10.59 -23.02
N THR A 2 -12.55 -10.54 -23.06
CA THR A 2 -12.37 -10.40 -22.17
C THR A 2 -12.36 -10.22 -21.29
N GLU A 3 -12.17 -10.28 -21.32
CA GLU A 3 -12.01 -10.07 -20.39
C GLU A 3 -12.12 -9.82 -19.48
N ASP A 4 -12.19 -9.76 -19.47
CA ASP A 4 -12.27 -9.45 -18.56
C ASP A 4 -12.11 -9.25 -17.74
N THR A 5 -12.00 -9.32 -17.98
CA THR A 5 -11.78 -9.14 -17.16
C THR A 5 -11.87 -8.82 -16.35
N THR A 6 -11.70 -8.79 -16.42
CA THR A 6 -11.67 -8.47 -15.61
C THR A 6 -12.00 -8.13 -14.76
N THR A 7 -11.76 -7.64 -14.92
CA THR A 7 -12.18 -7.32 -14.07
C THR A 7 -12.47 -7.82 -12.93
N SER A 8 -12.82 -8.02 -12.86
CA SER A 8 -13.05 -8.90 -11.76
C SER A 8 -12.07 -8.82 -10.65
N THR A 9 -10.94 -8.33 -10.93
CA THR A 9 -9.91 -8.18 -9.95
C THR A 9 -10.21 -7.08 -8.96
N SER A 10 -11.05 -6.16 -9.32
CA SER A 10 -11.29 -5.02 -8.45
C SER A 10 -11.87 -5.41 -7.09
N PRO A 11 -12.77 -6.40 -6.98
CA PRO A 11 -13.28 -6.73 -5.65
C PRO A 11 -12.23 -7.29 -4.71
N SER A 12 -11.13 -7.76 -5.24
CA SER A 12 -10.08 -8.32 -4.40
C SER A 12 -8.95 -7.36 -4.14
N THR A 13 -9.11 -6.10 -4.49
CA THR A 13 -8.08 -5.11 -4.21
C THR A 13 -7.97 -4.87 -2.72
N THR A 14 -6.74 -4.90 -2.21
CA THR A 14 -6.46 -4.63 -0.81
C THR A 14 -5.71 -3.32 -0.68
N ALA A 15 -5.60 -2.85 0.57
CA ALA A 15 -4.85 -1.64 0.84
C ALA A 15 -3.42 -1.77 0.35
N GLY A 16 -2.78 -2.90 0.63
CA GLY A 16 -1.39 -3.11 0.21
C GLY A 16 -1.23 -3.14 -1.30
N ALA A 17 -2.16 -3.83 -1.99
CA ALA A 17 -2.11 -3.91 -3.44
C ALA A 17 -2.28 -2.53 -4.06
N LEU A 18 -3.17 -1.71 -3.50
CA LEU A 18 -3.39 -0.36 -4.02
C LEU A 18 -2.16 0.52 -3.80
N LEU A 19 -1.54 0.41 -2.63
CA LEU A 19 -0.30 1.17 -2.37
C LEU A 19 0.80 0.78 -3.33
N ARG A 20 0.95 -0.52 -3.58
CA ARG A 20 1.95 -0.99 -4.53
C ARG A 20 1.69 -0.43 -5.91
N GLN A 21 0.43 -0.42 -6.32
CA GLN A 21 0.05 0.09 -7.62
C GLN A 21 0.43 1.57 -7.75
N TYR A 22 0.14 2.36 -6.73
CA TYR A 22 0.52 3.78 -6.73
C TYR A 22 2.03 3.94 -6.83
N ARG A 23 2.76 3.17 -6.03
CA ARG A 23 4.23 3.25 -6.01
C ARG A 23 4.81 2.90 -7.37
N GLU A 24 4.36 1.80 -7.93
CA GLU A 24 4.89 1.32 -9.22
C GLU A 24 4.51 2.25 -10.35
N SER A 25 3.33 2.83 -10.30
CA SER A 25 2.90 3.74 -11.35
C SER A 25 3.74 5.01 -11.39
N GLN A 26 4.38 5.36 -10.27
CA GLN A 26 5.26 6.52 -10.21
C GLN A 26 6.73 6.15 -10.34
N GLY A 27 7.02 4.87 -10.57
CA GLY A 27 8.37 4.42 -10.81
C GLY A 27 9.25 4.32 -9.58
N PHE A 28 8.68 4.30 -8.38
CA PHE A 28 9.47 4.16 -7.16
C PHE A 28 9.79 2.71 -6.88
N LYS A 29 11.05 2.45 -6.54
CA LYS A 29 11.43 1.15 -6.00
C LYS A 29 11.05 1.11 -4.53
N LEU A 30 10.75 -0.10 -4.06
CA LEU A 30 10.30 -0.29 -2.69
C LEU A 30 11.33 0.24 -1.68
N ASP A 31 12.60 -0.11 -1.86
CA ASP A 31 13.63 0.30 -0.90
C ASP A 31 13.85 1.81 -0.95
N VAL A 32 13.71 2.43 -2.10
CA VAL A 32 13.86 3.88 -2.22
C VAL A 32 12.73 4.58 -1.46
N LEU A 33 11.51 4.10 -1.63
CA LEU A 33 10.38 4.68 -0.92
C LEU A 33 10.52 4.47 0.58
N ALA A 34 10.91 3.27 1.00
CA ALA A 34 11.09 2.99 2.42
C ALA A 34 12.14 3.92 3.02
N GLN A 35 13.22 4.15 2.30
CA GLN A 35 14.28 5.05 2.78
C GLN A 35 13.75 6.47 2.93
N ALA A 36 12.98 6.94 1.97
CA ALA A 36 12.39 8.27 2.02
C ALA A 36 11.47 8.43 3.23
N LEU A 37 10.79 7.36 3.60
CA LEU A 37 9.87 7.35 4.74
C LEU A 37 10.57 7.02 6.06
N ARG A 38 11.85 6.66 5.99
CA ARG A 38 12.64 6.29 7.17
C ARG A 38 12.07 5.07 7.88
N VAL A 39 11.60 4.12 7.10
CA VAL A 39 11.15 2.83 7.63
C VAL A 39 11.97 1.73 6.95
N SER A 40 12.02 0.56 7.59
CA SER A 40 12.73 -0.54 6.98
C SER A 40 11.96 -1.03 5.74
N PRO A 41 12.68 -1.46 4.71
CA PRO A 41 12.00 -2.00 3.53
C PRO A 41 11.09 -3.17 3.86
N SER A 42 11.44 -3.98 4.86
CA SER A 42 10.61 -5.12 5.21
C SER A 42 9.26 -4.69 5.78
N LYS A 43 9.21 -3.56 6.50
CA LYS A 43 7.93 -3.04 7.00
C LYS A 43 7.05 -2.57 5.86
N LEU A 44 7.64 -1.84 4.91
CA LEU A 44 6.87 -1.38 3.76
C LEU A 44 6.41 -2.55 2.91
N GLU A 45 7.28 -3.53 2.73
CA GLU A 45 6.92 -4.73 1.98
C GLU A 45 5.76 -5.46 2.66
N ALA A 46 5.81 -5.58 3.98
CA ALA A 46 4.73 -6.22 4.72
C ALA A 46 3.40 -5.50 4.48
N LEU A 47 3.42 -4.17 4.51
CA LEU A 47 2.22 -3.40 4.25
C LEU A 47 1.68 -3.65 2.85
N GLU A 48 2.56 -3.64 1.85
CA GLU A 48 2.15 -3.84 0.46
C GLU A 48 1.65 -5.25 0.20
N ASN A 49 2.12 -6.22 0.97
CA ASN A 49 1.69 -7.60 0.83
C ASN A 49 0.57 -7.96 1.80
N ASP A 50 0.01 -6.97 2.49
CA ASP A 50 -1.09 -7.15 3.43
C ASP A 50 -0.74 -8.07 4.59
N ARG A 51 0.53 -8.12 4.94
CA ARG A 51 0.99 -8.88 6.10
C ARG A 51 0.97 -7.99 7.32
N LEU A 52 -0.23 -7.62 7.73
CA LEU A 52 -0.37 -6.64 8.81
C LEU A 52 0.11 -7.21 10.15
N GLU A 53 0.12 -8.54 10.29
CA GLU A 53 0.64 -9.17 11.48
C GLU A 53 2.15 -8.97 11.64
N ALA A 54 2.84 -8.63 10.55
CA ALA A 54 4.27 -8.34 10.62
C ALA A 54 4.56 -6.91 11.03
N LEU A 55 3.53 -6.10 11.19
CA LEU A 55 3.66 -4.72 11.64
C LEU A 55 3.38 -4.64 13.13
N PRO A 56 3.91 -3.63 13.81
CA PRO A 56 3.75 -3.56 15.27
C PRO A 56 2.28 -3.53 15.72
N ASP A 57 1.44 -2.75 15.04
CA ASP A 57 0.03 -2.68 15.39
C ASP A 57 -0.74 -2.00 14.27
N ALA A 58 -2.06 -1.88 14.46
CA ALA A 58 -2.92 -1.30 13.44
C ALA A 58 -2.66 0.19 13.24
N MET A 59 -2.30 0.90 14.31
CA MET A 59 -1.99 2.32 14.20
C MET A 59 -0.74 2.54 13.35
N PHE A 60 0.24 1.66 13.49
CA PHE A 60 1.44 1.75 12.67
C PHE A 60 1.08 1.57 11.19
N ALA A 61 0.22 0.61 10.90
CA ALA A 61 -0.20 0.36 9.52
C ALA A 61 -0.90 1.58 8.93
N ARG A 62 -1.78 2.20 9.71
CA ARG A 62 -2.49 3.39 9.25
C ARG A 62 -1.54 4.57 9.07
N ALA A 63 -0.63 4.76 10.02
CA ALA A 63 0.34 5.85 9.93
C ALA A 63 1.26 5.67 8.74
N LEU A 64 1.71 4.44 8.51
CA LEU A 64 2.58 4.16 7.37
C LEU A 64 1.83 4.38 6.05
N THR A 65 0.57 3.96 6.01
CA THR A 65 -0.27 4.20 4.83
C THR A 65 -0.39 5.70 4.53
N LEU A 66 -0.63 6.49 5.57
CA LEU A 66 -0.72 7.94 5.38
C LEU A 66 0.60 8.52 4.89
N ALA A 67 1.71 8.04 5.44
CA ALA A 67 3.02 8.52 5.04
C ALA A 67 3.32 8.17 3.58
N VAL A 68 2.98 6.95 3.17
CA VAL A 68 3.18 6.53 1.79
C VAL A 68 2.35 7.41 0.84
N CYS A 69 1.08 7.60 1.16
CA CYS A 69 0.21 8.38 0.30
C CYS A 69 0.67 9.83 0.21
N ARG A 70 1.13 10.39 1.33
CA ARG A 70 1.66 11.74 1.32
C ARG A 70 2.90 11.84 0.43
N GLN A 71 3.80 10.85 0.55
CA GLN A 71 5.02 10.84 -0.24
C GLN A 71 4.71 10.71 -1.73
N LEU A 72 3.72 9.90 -2.08
CA LEU A 72 3.31 9.69 -3.46
C LEU A 72 2.32 10.73 -3.95
N LYS A 73 1.86 11.61 -3.06
CA LYS A 73 0.91 12.68 -3.38
C LYS A 73 -0.39 12.15 -3.93
N VAL A 74 -0.89 11.11 -3.29
CA VAL A 74 -2.18 10.52 -3.62
C VAL A 74 -3.09 10.61 -2.41
N ASP A 75 -4.39 10.53 -2.66
CA ASP A 75 -5.39 10.56 -1.60
C ASP A 75 -5.33 9.26 -0.80
N ALA A 76 -5.23 9.38 0.52
CA ALA A 76 -5.15 8.22 1.38
C ALA A 76 -6.51 7.61 1.70
N ALA A 77 -7.59 8.34 1.50
CA ALA A 77 -8.92 7.87 1.90
C ALA A 77 -9.30 6.52 1.30
N PRO A 78 -9.11 6.28 -0.01
CA PRO A 78 -9.45 4.97 -0.57
C PRO A 78 -8.63 3.85 0.03
N VAL A 79 -7.36 4.11 0.34
CA VAL A 79 -6.50 3.08 0.91
C VAL A 79 -6.90 2.81 2.35
N LEU A 80 -7.14 3.86 3.13
CA LEU A 80 -7.52 3.69 4.52
C LEU A 80 -8.83 2.91 4.66
N ALA A 81 -9.74 3.10 3.71
CA ALA A 81 -11.00 2.39 3.72
C ALA A 81 -10.83 0.89 3.54
N LEU A 82 -9.71 0.47 2.97
CA LEU A 82 -9.42 -0.95 2.75
C LEU A 82 -8.66 -1.58 3.89
N LEU A 83 -8.16 -0.79 4.84
CA LEU A 83 -7.46 -1.34 5.99
C LEU A 83 -8.46 -1.88 7.00
N PRO A 84 -8.14 -3.02 7.63
CA PRO A 84 -9.01 -3.57 8.67
C PRO A 84 -8.99 -2.68 9.92
N GLY A 85 -10.07 -2.71 10.62
CA GLY A 85 -10.18 -2.01 11.88
C GLY A 85 -10.67 -0.57 11.79
#